data_2086281d02a70841d3a9b4f47d374246
#
_entry.id   2086281d02a70841d3a9b4f47d374246
#
_cell.length_a   1.000
_cell.length_b   1.000
_cell.length_c   1.000
_cell.angle_alpha   90.00
_cell.angle_beta   90.00
_cell.angle_gamma   90.00
#
_symmetry.space_group_name_H-M   'P 1'
#
loop_
_entity.id
_entity.type
_entity.pdbx_description
1 polymer ?
#
loop_
_entity_poly.entity_id
_entity_poly.type
_entity_poly.pdbx_seq_one_letter_code
_entity_poly.pdbx_strand_id
1 'polypeptide(L)'
;RRAELHHAKAEGVEVLPLVSPLEFVAGEDGAVCAVRVQKMELGEPDADGRRRPVPIDGAIEDIPCDVAISAIGTNANPFAKMIGDIKLNKWGYIEADEEGRTSDPRIWAGGDIVTGAATVILAMGAGKVAAASITKHLG
;
A
#
# COMPACT_ATOMS: atom_id res chain seq x y z
N ARG A 1 -11.45 3.55 -12.89
CA ARG A 1 -10.78 4.74 -12.61
C ARG A 1 -10.09 5.41 -13.78
N ARG A 2 -10.45 5.00 -15.02
CA ARG A 2 -10.08 5.76 -16.21
C ARG A 2 -10.79 7.12 -16.25
N ALA A 3 -12.01 7.21 -15.72
CA ALA A 3 -12.77 8.45 -15.64
C ALA A 3 -12.10 9.49 -14.74
N GLU A 4 -11.61 9.07 -13.57
CA GLU A 4 -10.91 9.96 -12.63
C GLU A 4 -9.63 10.54 -13.25
N LEU A 5 -8.86 9.69 -13.96
CA LEU A 5 -7.67 10.14 -14.69
C LEU A 5 -8.03 11.13 -15.82
N HIS A 6 -9.16 10.90 -16.51
CA HIS A 6 -9.62 11.81 -17.54
C HIS A 6 -10.02 13.18 -16.95
N HIS A 7 -10.75 13.19 -15.84
CA HIS A 7 -11.12 14.42 -15.14
C HIS A 7 -9.90 15.18 -14.64
N ALA A 8 -8.95 14.50 -13.99
CA ALA A 8 -7.72 15.15 -13.53
C ALA A 8 -6.96 15.83 -14.68
N LYS A 9 -6.82 15.15 -15.83
CA LYS A 9 -6.20 15.76 -17.01
C LYS A 9 -7.00 16.93 -17.58
N ALA A 10 -8.32 16.87 -17.55
CA ALA A 10 -9.19 17.96 -18.00
C ALA A 10 -9.06 19.19 -17.08
N GLU A 11 -8.75 19.00 -15.81
CA GLU A 11 -8.46 20.05 -14.83
C GLU A 11 -7.01 20.58 -14.89
N GLY A 12 -6.20 20.10 -15.85
CA GLY A 12 -4.82 20.53 -16.03
C GLY A 12 -3.79 19.79 -15.19
N VAL A 13 -4.18 18.70 -14.50
CA VAL A 13 -3.24 17.88 -13.75
C VAL A 13 -2.33 17.12 -14.70
N GLU A 14 -1.03 17.33 -14.58
CA GLU A 14 -0.03 16.54 -15.28
C GLU A 14 0.17 15.20 -14.58
N VAL A 15 0.12 14.12 -15.36
CA VAL A 15 0.33 12.77 -14.85
C VAL A 15 1.61 12.22 -15.44
N LEU A 16 2.59 11.98 -14.61
CA LEU A 16 3.90 11.45 -14.97
C LEU A 16 3.94 9.94 -14.61
N PRO A 17 3.67 9.04 -15.56
CA PRO A 17 3.84 7.62 -15.34
C PRO A 17 5.30 7.23 -15.36
N LEU A 18 5.62 6.06 -14.79
CA LEU A 18 6.96 5.49 -14.80
C LEU A 18 8.02 6.41 -14.17
N VAL A 19 7.64 7.03 -13.06
CA VAL A 19 8.56 7.72 -12.15
C VAL A 19 8.37 7.21 -10.73
N SER A 20 9.46 7.14 -9.98
CA SER A 20 9.45 6.73 -8.57
C SER A 20 10.10 7.83 -7.73
N PRO A 21 9.42 8.42 -6.74
CA PRO A 21 10.02 9.42 -5.88
C PRO A 21 11.14 8.80 -5.05
N LEU A 22 12.26 9.51 -4.93
CA LEU A 22 13.43 9.14 -4.14
C LEU A 22 13.51 9.97 -2.85
N GLU A 23 13.39 11.30 -2.99
CA GLU A 23 13.48 12.22 -1.84
C GLU A 23 12.76 13.54 -2.12
N PHE A 24 12.43 14.26 -1.05
CA PHE A 24 12.01 15.65 -1.11
C PHE A 24 13.24 16.54 -0.97
N VAL A 25 13.49 17.39 -1.95
CA VAL A 25 14.62 18.30 -1.96
C VAL A 25 14.23 19.58 -1.20
N ALA A 26 15.04 19.97 -0.23
CA ALA A 26 14.85 21.21 0.52
C ALA A 26 15.55 22.38 -0.17
N GLY A 27 14.89 23.54 -0.19
CA GLY A 27 15.48 24.81 -0.56
C GLY A 27 16.35 25.42 0.57
N GLU A 28 16.89 26.59 0.34
CA GLU A 28 17.74 27.31 1.31
C GLU A 28 16.99 27.69 2.60
N ASP A 29 15.68 27.84 2.53
CA ASP A 29 14.79 28.15 3.65
C ASP A 29 14.30 26.89 4.41
N GLY A 30 14.71 25.68 3.96
CA GLY A 30 14.28 24.41 4.50
C GLY A 30 12.89 23.94 4.04
N ALA A 31 12.19 24.72 3.22
CA ALA A 31 10.94 24.27 2.59
C ALA A 31 11.24 23.33 1.40
N VAL A 32 10.25 22.50 1.03
CA VAL A 32 10.39 21.67 -0.17
C VAL A 32 10.45 22.56 -1.40
N CYS A 33 11.43 22.31 -2.29
CA CYS A 33 11.55 23.03 -3.56
C CYS A 33 11.49 22.09 -4.78
N ALA A 34 11.66 20.78 -4.57
CA ALA A 34 11.52 19.79 -5.64
C ALA A 34 11.27 18.39 -5.05
N VAL A 35 10.77 17.51 -5.92
CA VAL A 35 10.78 16.06 -5.68
C VAL A 35 11.79 15.43 -6.65
N ARG A 36 12.80 14.77 -6.10
CA ARG A 36 13.75 13.98 -6.89
C ARG A 36 13.12 12.64 -7.24
N VAL A 37 13.11 12.31 -8.52
CA VAL A 37 12.49 11.10 -9.01
C VAL A 37 13.47 10.27 -9.86
N GLN A 38 13.31 8.96 -9.78
CA GLN A 38 13.93 7.99 -10.67
C GLN A 38 12.98 7.71 -11.83
N LYS A 39 13.45 7.88 -13.08
CA LYS A 39 12.70 7.42 -14.25
C LYS A 39 12.74 5.89 -14.34
N MET A 40 11.61 5.33 -14.72
CA MET A 40 11.40 3.89 -14.79
C MET A 40 11.05 3.50 -16.22
N GLU A 41 11.31 2.27 -16.60
CA GLU A 41 10.79 1.64 -17.80
C GLU A 41 10.06 0.35 -17.47
N LEU A 42 9.28 -0.16 -18.41
CA LEU A 42 8.61 -1.44 -18.23
C LEU A 42 9.59 -2.58 -18.55
N GLY A 43 9.94 -3.35 -17.54
CA GLY A 43 10.75 -4.56 -17.66
C GLY A 43 10.08 -5.68 -18.45
N GLU A 44 10.70 -6.85 -18.48
CA GLU A 44 10.15 -8.04 -19.14
C GLU A 44 8.86 -8.51 -18.44
N PRO A 45 7.92 -9.12 -19.19
CA PRO A 45 6.73 -9.71 -18.60
C PRO A 45 7.08 -10.83 -17.61
N ASP A 46 6.44 -10.83 -16.44
CA ASP A 46 6.49 -11.94 -15.51
C ASP A 46 5.60 -13.12 -15.99
N ALA A 47 5.54 -14.21 -15.21
CA ALA A 47 4.74 -15.40 -15.54
C ALA A 47 3.24 -15.12 -15.77
N ASP A 48 2.74 -14.01 -15.19
CA ASP A 48 1.35 -13.58 -15.35
C ASP A 48 1.18 -12.55 -16.50
N GLY A 49 2.24 -12.31 -17.29
CA GLY A 49 2.26 -11.34 -18.38
C GLY A 49 2.34 -9.89 -17.92
N ARG A 50 2.61 -9.62 -16.63
CA ARG A 50 2.75 -8.29 -16.07
C ARG A 50 4.17 -7.78 -16.25
N ARG A 51 4.29 -6.59 -16.84
CA ARG A 51 5.56 -5.87 -16.92
C ARG A 51 5.69 -4.94 -15.71
N ARG A 52 6.70 -5.19 -14.89
CA ARG A 52 6.98 -4.35 -13.71
C ARG A 52 7.87 -3.18 -14.10
N PRO A 53 7.67 -1.99 -13.52
CA PRO A 53 8.61 -0.90 -13.68
C PRO A 53 9.99 -1.27 -13.12
N VAL A 54 11.03 -1.02 -13.89
CA VAL A 54 12.43 -1.15 -13.49
C VAL A 54 13.12 0.21 -13.64
N PRO A 55 14.08 0.57 -12.77
CA PRO A 55 14.76 1.84 -12.87
C PRO A 55 15.64 1.90 -14.12
N ILE A 56 15.63 3.04 -14.79
CA ILE A 56 16.60 3.35 -15.85
C ILE A 56 17.83 3.89 -15.14
N ASP A 57 18.98 3.23 -15.31
CA ASP A 57 20.21 3.58 -14.61
C ASP A 57 20.63 5.03 -14.88
N GLY A 58 20.92 5.76 -13.80
CA GLY A 58 21.32 7.16 -13.85
C GLY A 58 20.25 8.18 -14.31
N ALA A 59 19.03 7.74 -14.63
CA ALA A 59 17.96 8.62 -15.08
C ALA A 59 17.18 9.24 -13.90
N ILE A 60 17.82 10.19 -13.23
CA ILE A 60 17.28 10.95 -12.11
C ILE A 60 16.91 12.35 -12.56
N GLU A 61 15.79 12.88 -12.08
CA GLU A 61 15.29 14.21 -12.39
C GLU A 61 14.70 14.88 -11.15
N ASP A 62 14.89 16.18 -10.99
CA ASP A 62 14.25 16.96 -9.96
C ASP A 62 13.03 17.68 -10.56
N ILE A 63 11.84 17.41 -10.02
CA ILE A 63 10.58 18.04 -10.42
C ILE A 63 10.31 19.18 -9.45
N PRO A 64 10.35 20.46 -9.88
CA PRO A 64 10.11 21.61 -9.01
C PRO A 64 8.70 21.56 -8.41
N CYS A 65 8.58 21.86 -7.12
CA CYS A 65 7.29 22.01 -6.44
C CYS A 65 7.45 22.81 -5.14
N ASP A 66 6.41 23.52 -4.76
CA ASP A 66 6.32 24.25 -3.48
C ASP A 66 5.64 23.41 -2.38
N VAL A 67 4.88 22.40 -2.77
CA VAL A 67 4.18 21.47 -1.87
C VAL A 67 4.26 20.07 -2.45
N ALA A 68 4.58 19.09 -1.61
CA ALA A 68 4.55 17.68 -1.98
C ALA A 68 3.61 16.90 -1.06
N ILE A 69 2.74 16.08 -1.66
CA ILE A 69 1.79 15.23 -0.93
C ILE A 69 2.09 13.78 -1.25
N SER A 70 2.47 13.02 -0.23
CA SER A 70 2.62 11.57 -0.33
C SER A 70 1.26 10.90 -0.14
N ALA A 71 0.70 10.38 -1.22
CA ALA A 71 -0.59 9.67 -1.24
C ALA A 71 -0.42 8.20 -1.64
N ILE A 72 0.67 7.58 -1.20
CA ILE A 72 0.95 6.15 -1.40
C ILE A 72 0.12 5.31 -0.42
N GLY A 73 -0.26 4.11 -0.86
CA GLY A 73 -1.02 3.17 -0.05
C GLY A 73 -0.27 2.69 1.20
N THR A 74 -0.98 2.04 2.09
CA THR A 74 -0.43 1.44 3.31
C THR A 74 -0.07 -0.02 3.07
N ASN A 75 0.98 -0.47 3.74
CA ASN A 75 1.36 -1.88 3.84
C ASN A 75 0.95 -2.44 5.20
N ALA A 76 1.00 -3.77 5.33
CA ALA A 76 0.81 -4.43 6.62
C ALA A 76 1.77 -3.85 7.67
N ASN A 77 1.23 -3.58 8.87
CA ASN A 77 2.05 -3.07 9.97
C ASN A 77 3.09 -4.13 10.37
N PRO A 78 4.39 -3.81 10.40
CA PRO A 78 5.45 -4.74 10.81
C PRO A 78 5.25 -5.31 12.22
N PHE A 79 4.46 -4.65 13.06
CA PHE A 79 4.07 -5.12 14.40
C PHE A 79 3.45 -6.53 14.37
N ALA A 80 2.75 -6.91 13.29
CA ALA A 80 2.21 -8.26 13.13
C ALA A 80 3.28 -9.35 13.29
N LYS A 81 4.53 -9.08 12.95
CA LYS A 81 5.67 -10.00 13.12
C LYS A 81 6.09 -10.15 14.59
N MET A 82 5.64 -9.27 15.48
CA MET A 82 5.99 -9.24 16.90
C MET A 82 4.94 -9.92 17.79
N ILE A 83 3.79 -10.29 17.22
CA ILE A 83 2.67 -10.91 17.98
C ILE A 83 2.88 -12.42 18.20
N GLY A 84 4.09 -12.94 18.05
CA GLY A 84 4.40 -14.36 18.20
C GLY A 84 4.39 -15.13 16.87
N ASP A 85 4.15 -16.44 16.92
CA ASP A 85 4.26 -17.35 15.75
C ASP A 85 3.01 -17.35 14.85
N ILE A 86 2.37 -16.18 14.67
CA ILE A 86 1.23 -16.06 13.77
C ILE A 86 1.72 -16.15 12.33
N LYS A 87 1.06 -16.99 11.52
CA LYS A 87 1.38 -17.08 10.09
C LYS A 87 1.03 -15.79 9.36
N LEU A 88 2.00 -15.33 8.58
CA LEU A 88 1.85 -14.17 7.70
C LEU A 88 2.05 -14.61 6.25
N ASN A 89 1.30 -14.00 5.34
CA ASN A 89 1.51 -14.20 3.92
C ASN A 89 2.79 -13.47 3.43
N LYS A 90 3.13 -13.65 2.16
CA LYS A 90 4.34 -13.05 1.55
C LYS A 90 4.37 -11.51 1.56
N TRP A 91 3.25 -10.84 1.82
CA TRP A 91 3.14 -9.39 1.93
C TRP A 91 3.11 -8.89 3.38
N GLY A 92 3.19 -9.80 4.37
CA GLY A 92 3.18 -9.46 5.80
C GLY A 92 1.80 -9.31 6.42
N TYR A 93 0.72 -9.69 5.72
CA TYR A 93 -0.63 -9.73 6.26
C TYR A 93 -0.85 -11.02 7.05
N ILE A 94 -1.69 -10.94 8.09
CA ILE A 94 -2.05 -12.11 8.90
C ILE A 94 -2.91 -13.06 8.08
N GLU A 95 -2.56 -14.34 8.08
CA GLU A 95 -3.41 -15.39 7.52
C GLU A 95 -4.50 -15.77 8.54
N ALA A 96 -5.75 -15.58 8.13
CA ALA A 96 -6.93 -15.94 8.92
C ALA A 96 -7.96 -16.64 8.03
N ASP A 97 -8.77 -17.50 8.64
CA ASP A 97 -9.89 -18.18 7.97
C ASP A 97 -11.12 -17.26 7.83
N GLU A 98 -12.22 -17.79 7.28
CA GLU A 98 -13.46 -17.06 7.06
C GLU A 98 -14.12 -16.60 8.38
N GLU A 99 -13.80 -17.21 9.52
CA GLU A 99 -14.26 -16.83 10.86
C GLU A 99 -13.27 -15.89 11.57
N GLY A 100 -12.18 -15.50 10.90
CA GLY A 100 -11.13 -14.64 11.44
C GLY A 100 -10.13 -15.35 12.34
N ARG A 101 -10.11 -16.69 12.40
CA ARG A 101 -9.16 -17.45 13.22
C ARG A 101 -7.79 -17.45 12.57
N THR A 102 -6.76 -17.21 13.38
CA THR A 102 -5.36 -17.27 12.92
C THR A 102 -4.75 -18.65 13.21
N SER A 103 -3.44 -18.78 12.90
CA SER A 103 -2.68 -19.98 13.28
C SER A 103 -2.49 -20.15 14.79
N ASP A 104 -2.65 -19.11 15.61
CA ASP A 104 -2.70 -19.22 17.08
C ASP A 104 -4.18 -19.30 17.51
N PRO A 105 -4.59 -20.38 18.22
CA PRO A 105 -5.99 -20.62 18.61
C PRO A 105 -6.57 -19.57 19.57
N ARG A 106 -5.75 -18.68 20.11
CA ARG A 106 -6.15 -17.62 21.03
C ARG A 106 -6.28 -16.25 20.34
N ILE A 107 -5.97 -16.19 19.04
CA ILE A 107 -5.87 -14.92 18.31
C ILE A 107 -6.77 -14.95 17.08
N TRP A 108 -7.61 -13.94 16.97
CA TRP A 108 -8.42 -13.64 15.78
C TRP A 108 -7.92 -12.38 15.11
N ALA A 109 -8.07 -12.32 13.82
CA ALA A 109 -7.72 -11.14 13.01
C ALA A 109 -8.78 -10.86 11.96
N GLY A 110 -8.99 -9.59 11.66
CA GLY A 110 -9.91 -9.15 10.61
C GLY A 110 -9.59 -7.73 10.16
N GLY A 111 -10.14 -7.32 9.02
CA GLY A 111 -9.90 -6.03 8.42
C GLY A 111 -8.62 -5.99 7.58
N ASP A 112 -8.09 -4.79 7.39
CA ASP A 112 -6.98 -4.53 6.45
C ASP A 112 -5.72 -5.32 6.75
N ILE A 113 -5.51 -5.73 8.00
CA ILE A 113 -4.35 -6.56 8.36
C ILE A 113 -4.46 -8.01 7.83
N VAL A 114 -5.62 -8.43 7.38
CA VAL A 114 -5.87 -9.75 6.77
C VAL A 114 -6.04 -9.62 5.25
N THR A 115 -6.89 -8.69 4.81
CA THR A 115 -7.32 -8.58 3.40
C THR A 115 -6.50 -7.62 2.57
N GLY A 116 -5.64 -6.81 3.20
CA GLY A 116 -5.06 -5.62 2.59
C GLY A 116 -5.99 -4.42 2.66
N ALA A 117 -5.48 -3.24 2.31
CA ALA A 117 -6.25 -2.00 2.35
C ALA A 117 -7.49 -2.08 1.46
N ALA A 118 -8.66 -1.92 2.07
CA ALA A 118 -9.96 -2.00 1.41
C ALA A 118 -10.86 -0.85 1.87
N THR A 119 -12.16 -1.09 2.04
CA THR A 119 -13.10 -0.09 2.54
C THR A 119 -13.34 -0.25 4.03
N VAL A 120 -13.67 0.85 4.70
CA VAL A 120 -14.04 0.84 6.14
C VAL A 120 -15.17 -0.16 6.42
N ILE A 121 -16.15 -0.26 5.52
CA ILE A 121 -17.28 -1.21 5.66
C ILE A 121 -16.79 -2.65 5.70
N LEU A 122 -15.86 -3.03 4.82
CA LEU A 122 -15.29 -4.38 4.80
C LEU A 122 -14.44 -4.66 6.05
N ALA A 123 -13.65 -3.69 6.48
CA ALA A 123 -12.84 -3.83 7.70
C ALA A 123 -13.73 -4.02 8.95
N MET A 124 -14.81 -3.22 9.08
CA MET A 124 -15.80 -3.37 10.15
C MET A 124 -16.54 -4.70 10.08
N GLY A 125 -16.90 -5.16 8.88
CA GLY A 125 -17.53 -6.45 8.65
C GLY A 125 -16.67 -7.61 9.16
N ALA A 126 -15.39 -7.61 8.78
CA ALA A 126 -14.42 -8.60 9.23
C ALA A 126 -14.22 -8.60 10.75
N GLY A 127 -14.20 -7.41 11.38
CA GLY A 127 -14.14 -7.30 12.84
C GLY A 127 -15.38 -7.90 13.55
N LYS A 128 -16.58 -7.70 12.99
CA LYS A 128 -17.80 -8.31 13.51
C LYS A 128 -17.80 -9.84 13.38
N VAL A 129 -17.31 -10.38 12.27
CA VAL A 129 -17.17 -11.83 12.06
C VAL A 129 -16.21 -12.40 13.09
N ALA A 130 -15.04 -11.82 13.27
CA ALA A 130 -14.07 -12.24 14.28
C ALA A 130 -14.66 -12.20 15.70
N ALA A 131 -15.36 -11.12 16.06
CA ALA A 131 -16.01 -10.99 17.35
C ALA A 131 -17.07 -12.08 17.60
N ALA A 132 -17.91 -12.39 16.60
CA ALA A 132 -18.90 -13.47 16.68
C ALA A 132 -18.22 -14.84 16.86
N SER A 133 -17.11 -15.07 16.14
CA SER A 133 -16.32 -16.31 16.27
C SER A 133 -15.70 -16.44 17.68
N ILE A 134 -15.17 -15.37 18.25
CA ILE A 134 -14.65 -15.32 19.62
C ILE A 134 -15.77 -15.67 20.61
N THR A 135 -16.94 -15.02 20.48
CA THR A 135 -18.09 -15.29 21.37
C THR A 135 -18.49 -16.78 21.34
N LYS A 136 -18.55 -17.37 20.15
CA LYS A 136 -18.86 -18.79 19.96
C LYS A 136 -17.79 -19.70 20.56
N HIS A 137 -16.52 -19.27 20.56
CA HIS A 137 -15.40 -20.03 21.11
C HIS A 137 -15.39 -20.03 22.64
N LEU A 138 -15.82 -18.93 23.24
CA LEU A 138 -15.85 -18.79 24.71
C LEU A 138 -17.11 -19.38 25.39
N GLY A 139 -18.14 -19.76 24.63
CA GLY A 139 -19.41 -20.30 25.11
C GLY A 139 -20.38 -19.19 25.42
#